data_42ac69f462d76a90cad7156cbae076e3
#
_entry.id   42ac69f462d76a90cad7156cbae076e3
#
_cell.length_a   1.000
_cell.length_b   1.000
_cell.length_c   1.000
_cell.angle_alpha   90.00
_cell.angle_beta   90.00
_cell.angle_gamma   90.00
#
_symmetry.space_group_name_H-M   'P 1'
#
loop_
_entity.id
_entity.type
_entity.pdbx_description
1 polymer ?
#
loop_
_entity_poly.entity_id
_entity_poly.type
_entity_poly.pdbx_seq_one_letter_code
_entity_poly.pdbx_strand_id
1 'polypeptide(L)'
;MLSFKVDFDALPWQSSLPGARFKVHRDGAKQLRLVEFTSEFVEPHWCEKGHVGFVLSGGLEIDFRGHVVSYPEGWGIFIPPGHSSAHKARAVTPVARLVLVEDM
;
A
#
# COMPACT_ATOMS: atom_id res chain seq x y z
N MET A 1 27.84 -3.12 -11.70
CA MET A 1 27.59 -3.98 -10.52
C MET A 1 26.10 -4.26 -10.39
N LEU A 2 25.74 -5.50 -10.16
CA LEU A 2 24.36 -5.86 -9.90
C LEU A 2 24.04 -5.65 -8.42
N SER A 3 22.91 -5.05 -8.13
CA SER A 3 22.39 -4.89 -6.78
C SER A 3 20.89 -5.25 -6.80
N PHE A 4 20.55 -6.27 -6.05
CA PHE A 4 19.18 -6.79 -6.00
C PHE A 4 18.49 -6.43 -4.68
N LYS A 5 18.80 -5.27 -4.15
CA LYS A 5 18.22 -4.76 -2.90
C LYS A 5 17.87 -3.29 -3.05
N VAL A 6 16.90 -2.85 -2.26
CA VAL A 6 16.42 -1.47 -2.25
C VAL A 6 16.68 -0.90 -0.87
N ASP A 7 17.44 0.20 -0.81
CA ASP A 7 17.63 0.97 0.41
C ASP A 7 16.58 2.07 0.46
N PHE A 8 15.48 1.81 1.15
CA PHE A 8 14.41 2.79 1.28
C PHE A 8 14.83 4.06 2.02
N ASP A 9 15.83 3.99 2.91
CA ASP A 9 16.31 5.18 3.60
C ASP A 9 16.96 6.18 2.63
N ALA A 10 17.49 5.71 1.51
CA ALA A 10 18.08 6.56 0.48
C ALA A 10 17.04 7.15 -0.48
N LEU A 11 15.79 6.73 -0.42
CA LEU A 11 14.74 7.21 -1.31
C LEU A 11 13.93 8.32 -0.66
N PRO A 12 13.47 9.31 -1.44
CA PRO A 12 12.62 10.38 -0.91
C PRO A 12 11.20 9.90 -0.68
N TRP A 13 10.55 10.45 0.34
CA TRP A 13 9.10 10.32 0.49
C TRP A 13 8.39 11.13 -0.59
N GLN A 14 7.34 10.56 -1.16
CA GLN A 14 6.42 11.23 -2.06
C GLN A 14 5.03 11.20 -1.45
N SER A 15 4.24 12.25 -1.66
CA SER A 15 2.88 12.31 -1.16
C SER A 15 1.95 12.72 -2.28
N SER A 16 0.90 11.95 -2.48
CA SER A 16 -0.15 12.25 -3.47
C SER A 16 -1.46 12.72 -2.82
N LEU A 17 -1.68 12.36 -1.54
CA LEU A 17 -2.89 12.67 -0.80
C LEU A 17 -2.56 12.96 0.66
N PRO A 18 -3.36 13.80 1.36
CA PRO A 18 -3.17 14.01 2.79
C PRO A 18 -3.23 12.68 3.55
N GLY A 19 -2.29 12.48 4.47
CA GLY A 19 -2.21 11.28 5.29
C GLY A 19 -1.63 10.06 4.60
N ALA A 20 -1.18 10.17 3.35
CA ALA A 20 -0.56 9.08 2.61
C ALA A 20 0.77 9.53 2.00
N ARG A 21 1.81 8.73 2.19
CA ARG A 21 3.10 8.94 1.54
C ARG A 21 3.76 7.61 1.21
N PHE A 22 4.69 7.63 0.29
CA PHE A 22 5.35 6.40 -0.15
C PHE A 22 6.76 6.68 -0.67
N LYS A 23 7.55 5.63 -0.64
CA LYS A 23 8.85 5.55 -1.33
C LYS A 23 8.72 4.45 -2.37
N VAL A 24 9.32 4.65 -3.53
CA VAL A 24 9.16 3.73 -4.65
C VAL A 24 10.45 3.47 -5.37
N HIS A 25 10.65 2.19 -5.70
CA HIS A 25 11.70 1.73 -6.62
C HIS A 25 11.01 1.04 -7.79
N ARG A 26 11.37 1.44 -9.00
CA ARG A 26 10.81 0.90 -10.24
C ARG A 26 11.90 0.24 -11.05
N ASP A 27 11.57 -0.93 -11.61
CA ASP A 27 12.45 -1.65 -12.51
C ASP A 27 11.57 -2.39 -13.54
N GLY A 28 11.69 -1.98 -14.81
CA GLY A 28 10.85 -2.51 -15.86
C GLY A 28 9.37 -2.21 -15.60
N ALA A 29 8.55 -3.25 -15.63
CA ALA A 29 7.10 -3.14 -15.45
C ALA A 29 6.67 -3.32 -13.99
N LYS A 30 7.61 -3.46 -13.07
CA LYS A 30 7.31 -3.68 -11.64
C LYS A 30 7.77 -2.52 -10.78
N GLN A 31 7.07 -2.33 -9.68
CA GLN A 31 7.52 -1.39 -8.64
C GLN A 31 7.37 -2.02 -7.26
N LEU A 32 8.27 -1.60 -6.38
CA LEU A 32 8.26 -1.92 -4.96
C LEU A 32 8.03 -0.62 -4.20
N ARG A 33 6.97 -0.55 -3.41
CA ARG A 33 6.65 0.64 -2.62
C ARG A 33 6.64 0.35 -1.14
N LEU A 34 7.22 1.26 -0.38
CA LEU A 34 6.99 1.40 1.05
C LEU A 34 5.91 2.47 1.23
N VAL A 35 4.76 2.09 1.75
CA VAL A 35 3.60 2.97 1.87
C VAL A 35 3.33 3.24 3.35
N GLU A 36 3.01 4.49 3.69
CA GLU A 36 2.63 4.89 5.02
C GLU A 36 1.31 5.65 4.98
N PHE A 37 0.33 5.19 5.76
CA PHE A 37 -0.93 5.87 5.97
C PHE A 37 -1.02 6.34 7.41
N THR A 38 -1.57 7.54 7.61
CA THR A 38 -2.01 8.00 8.92
C THR A 38 -3.53 7.90 9.01
N SER A 39 -4.07 8.09 10.23
CA SER A 39 -5.51 8.05 10.45
C SER A 39 -6.29 9.16 9.72
N GLU A 40 -5.60 10.18 9.21
CA GLU A 40 -6.24 11.24 8.38
C GLU A 40 -6.49 10.82 6.95
N PHE A 41 -5.86 9.74 6.48
CA PHE A 41 -5.99 9.34 5.07
C PHE A 41 -7.41 8.90 4.76
N VAL A 42 -7.98 9.51 3.72
CA VAL A 42 -9.28 9.11 3.14
C VAL A 42 -9.06 8.86 1.66
N GLU A 43 -9.27 7.62 1.24
CA GLU A 43 -9.13 7.26 -0.17
C GLU A 43 -10.36 7.75 -0.93
N PRO A 44 -10.20 8.65 -1.94
CA PRO A 44 -11.35 9.31 -2.57
C PRO A 44 -12.07 8.45 -3.61
N HIS A 45 -11.36 7.49 -4.20
CA HIS A 45 -11.89 6.69 -5.31
C HIS A 45 -11.70 5.21 -5.07
N TRP A 46 -12.59 4.38 -5.61
CA TRP A 46 -12.44 2.94 -5.59
C TRP A 46 -11.24 2.54 -6.46
N CYS A 47 -10.27 1.88 -5.85
CA CYS A 47 -9.05 1.45 -6.54
C CYS A 47 -9.26 0.07 -7.15
N GLU A 48 -8.99 -0.05 -8.45
CA GLU A 48 -9.09 -1.31 -9.18
C GLU A 48 -7.73 -1.94 -9.45
N LYS A 49 -6.66 -1.37 -8.92
CA LYS A 49 -5.31 -1.94 -9.05
C LYS A 49 -5.13 -3.12 -8.12
N GLY A 50 -4.43 -4.13 -8.59
CA GLY A 50 -4.00 -5.23 -7.75
C GLY A 50 -2.86 -4.82 -6.83
N HIS A 51 -2.82 -5.43 -5.65
CA HIS A 51 -1.76 -5.21 -4.67
C HIS A 51 -1.32 -6.54 -4.07
N VAL A 52 -0.02 -6.77 -4.06
CA VAL A 52 0.59 -7.89 -3.36
C VAL A 52 1.59 -7.31 -2.36
N GLY A 53 1.48 -7.68 -1.11
CA GLY A 53 2.36 -7.10 -0.11
C GLY A 53 2.14 -7.60 1.30
N PHE A 54 2.58 -6.77 2.25
CA PHE A 54 2.69 -7.18 3.64
C PHE A 54 2.57 -5.96 4.56
N VAL A 55 1.82 -6.10 5.64
CA VAL A 55 1.69 -5.05 6.66
C VAL A 55 2.87 -5.13 7.62
N LEU A 56 3.75 -4.12 7.58
CA LEU A 56 4.96 -4.08 8.38
C LEU A 56 4.69 -3.65 9.82
N SER A 57 3.81 -2.66 9.99
CA SER A 57 3.47 -2.12 11.31
C SER A 57 2.13 -1.42 11.28
N GLY A 58 1.49 -1.32 12.45
CA GLY A 58 0.15 -0.77 12.53
C GLY A 58 -0.88 -1.70 11.93
N GLY A 59 -2.04 -1.18 11.59
CA GLY A 59 -3.11 -1.95 10.99
C GLY A 59 -3.96 -1.11 10.06
N LEU A 60 -4.58 -1.77 9.11
CA LEU A 60 -5.53 -1.14 8.20
C LEU A 60 -6.77 -1.99 8.01
N GLU A 61 -7.82 -1.33 7.54
CA GLU A 61 -9.02 -1.98 7.03
C GLU A 61 -9.16 -1.62 5.56
N ILE A 62 -9.58 -2.59 4.78
CA ILE A 62 -9.85 -2.39 3.36
C ILE A 62 -11.31 -2.73 3.10
N ASP A 63 -12.03 -1.77 2.53
CA ASP A 63 -13.44 -1.89 2.17
C ASP A 63 -13.56 -2.30 0.71
N PHE A 64 -14.14 -3.47 0.49
CA PHE A 64 -14.45 -4.01 -0.84
C PHE A 64 -15.94 -3.81 -1.15
N ARG A 65 -16.36 -2.54 -1.24
CA ARG A 65 -17.73 -2.13 -1.53
C ARG A 65 -18.73 -2.70 -0.52
N GLY A 66 -18.48 -2.46 0.76
CA GLY A 66 -19.33 -2.88 1.86
C GLY A 66 -18.86 -4.14 2.59
N HIS A 67 -17.86 -4.83 2.04
CA HIS A 67 -17.20 -5.94 2.72
C HIS A 67 -15.86 -5.48 3.26
N VAL A 68 -15.75 -5.28 4.56
CA VAL A 68 -14.56 -4.74 5.20
C VAL A 68 -13.69 -5.86 5.73
N VAL A 69 -12.41 -5.86 5.36
CA VAL A 69 -11.43 -6.85 5.79
C VAL A 69 -10.35 -6.14 6.61
N SER A 70 -10.02 -6.73 7.76
CA SER A 70 -8.97 -6.22 8.66
C SER A 70 -7.62 -6.82 8.26
N TYR A 71 -6.59 -5.95 8.22
CA TYR A 71 -5.21 -6.32 7.93
C TYR A 71 -4.33 -5.83 9.09
N PRO A 72 -4.15 -6.65 10.14
CA PRO A 72 -3.24 -6.29 11.22
C PRO A 72 -1.78 -6.49 10.83
N GLU A 73 -0.89 -5.99 11.68
CA GLU A 73 0.55 -6.18 11.52
C GLU A 73 0.89 -7.66 11.30
N GLY A 74 1.77 -7.92 10.35
CA GLY A 74 2.23 -9.27 10.05
C GLY A 74 1.37 -10.03 9.04
N TRP A 75 0.27 -9.44 8.57
CA TRP A 75 -0.59 -10.09 7.59
C TRP A 75 -0.22 -9.69 6.16
N GLY A 76 -0.39 -10.64 5.24
CA GLY A 76 -0.19 -10.43 3.82
C GLY A 76 -1.38 -9.74 3.16
N ILE A 77 -1.09 -9.07 2.04
CA ILE A 77 -2.09 -8.43 1.19
C ILE A 77 -2.00 -9.12 -0.17
N PHE A 78 -3.11 -9.61 -0.67
CA PHE A 78 -3.17 -10.24 -1.99
C PHE A 78 -4.50 -9.90 -2.65
N ILE A 79 -4.51 -8.78 -3.38
CA ILE A 79 -5.72 -8.26 -4.02
C ILE A 79 -5.51 -8.33 -5.54
N PRO A 80 -6.31 -9.12 -6.26
CA PRO A 80 -6.20 -9.15 -7.71
C PRO A 80 -6.68 -7.84 -8.32
N PRO A 81 -6.19 -7.45 -9.50
CA PRO A 81 -6.71 -6.28 -10.20
C PRO A 81 -8.11 -6.54 -10.72
N GLY A 82 -8.87 -5.48 -10.96
CA GLY A 82 -10.16 -5.54 -11.61
C GLY A 82 -11.27 -4.90 -10.82
N HIS A 83 -12.41 -4.76 -11.48
CA HIS A 83 -13.58 -4.09 -10.92
C HIS A 83 -14.19 -4.85 -9.75
N SER A 84 -14.18 -6.18 -9.80
CA SER A 84 -14.79 -7.01 -8.75
C SER A 84 -14.03 -6.97 -7.42
N SER A 85 -12.78 -6.52 -7.43
CA SER A 85 -11.96 -6.35 -6.23
C SER A 85 -11.64 -4.88 -5.94
N ALA A 86 -12.40 -3.95 -6.50
CA ALA A 86 -12.26 -2.52 -6.22
C ALA A 86 -12.38 -2.25 -4.72
N HIS A 87 -11.52 -1.37 -4.21
CA HIS A 87 -11.38 -1.22 -2.76
C HIS A 87 -10.95 0.18 -2.36
N LYS A 88 -11.15 0.47 -1.07
CA LYS A 88 -10.64 1.66 -0.38
C LYS A 88 -10.02 1.24 0.93
N ALA A 89 -8.80 1.75 1.20
CA ALA A 89 -8.07 1.46 2.43
C ALA A 89 -8.14 2.61 3.41
N ARG A 90 -8.04 2.29 4.71
CA ARG A 90 -7.84 3.28 5.76
C ARG A 90 -6.97 2.70 6.87
N ALA A 91 -6.19 3.54 7.53
CA ALA A 91 -5.46 3.13 8.73
C ALA A 91 -6.40 3.13 9.92
N VAL A 92 -6.32 2.07 10.74
CA VAL A 92 -7.06 1.97 12.01
C VAL A 92 -6.16 2.18 13.22
N THR A 93 -4.87 2.41 12.98
CA THR A 93 -3.89 2.85 13.96
C THR A 93 -3.42 4.24 13.57
N PRO A 94 -2.72 5.00 14.46
CA PRO A 94 -2.22 6.33 14.09
C PRO A 94 -1.35 6.32 12.84
N VAL A 95 -0.55 5.27 12.65
CA VAL A 95 0.28 5.07 11.46
C VAL A 95 0.20 3.59 11.08
N ALA A 96 0.04 3.30 9.80
CA ALA A 96 0.14 1.96 9.23
C ALA A 96 1.17 1.97 8.11
N ARG A 97 2.09 1.01 8.12
CA ARG A 97 3.12 0.84 7.09
C ARG A 97 2.98 -0.48 6.41
N LEU A 98 3.08 -0.46 5.10
CA LEU A 98 3.02 -1.67 4.30
C LEU A 98 4.02 -1.61 3.16
N VAL A 99 4.44 -2.77 2.70
CA VAL A 99 5.23 -2.91 1.48
C VAL A 99 4.36 -3.54 0.41
N LEU A 100 4.38 -2.98 -0.79
CA LEU A 100 3.57 -3.44 -1.92
C LEU A 100 4.46 -3.70 -3.13
N VAL A 101 4.20 -4.81 -3.81
CA VAL A 101 4.75 -5.11 -5.13
C VAL A 101 3.61 -4.96 -6.12
N GLU A 102 3.83 -4.15 -7.14
CA GLU A 102 2.78 -3.80 -8.08
C GLU A 102 3.31 -3.82 -9.52
N ASP A 103 2.44 -4.16 -10.44
CA ASP A 103 2.71 -3.95 -11.85
C ASP A 103 2.39 -2.50 -12.22
N MET A 104 3.19 -1.96 -13.11
CA MET A 104 3.02 -0.59 -13.59
C MET A 104 2.09 -0.53 -14.80
#